data_e6375e2283ae73d7dff04788479f25e3
#
_entry.id   e6375e2283ae73d7dff04788479f25e3
#
_cell.length_a   1.000
_cell.length_b   1.000
_cell.length_c   1.000
_cell.angle_alpha   90.00
_cell.angle_beta   90.00
_cell.angle_gamma   90.00
#
_symmetry.space_group_name_H-M   'P 1'
#
loop_
_entity.id
_entity.type
_entity.pdbx_description
1 polymer ?
#
loop_
_entity_poly.entity_id
_entity_poly.type
_entity_poly.pdbx_seq_one_letter_code
_entity_poly.pdbx_strand_id
1 'polypeptide(L)'
;INGDGISGKANIVWHNEKNDYSLGRFGWKASQPTVYQQTADAFFHDMGLSNKLFENPFNCTDVQLSCQSAVSGNSESYDGYEVSNDQLDLVVFYSSQLGVPVRRNAKDINVVKGKEIFFKIGCNSCHTERFVTKNESTHQNLANQIIYPYSDFLLHDMGEQLSDGVYEFNASGSEWRTPPLWGIGLTSVVSAEYGFLHDGRARTIEEAILWHGGEASRVLEAVSYTHLRAHETRCN
;
A
#
# COMPACT_ATOMS: atom_id res chain seq x y z
N ILE A 1 -11.28 -20.02 -0.48
CA ILE A 1 -11.97 -19.47 -1.68
C ILE A 1 -13.46 -19.68 -1.44
N ASN A 2 -14.20 -18.62 -1.25
CA ASN A 2 -15.64 -18.66 -0.95
C ASN A 2 -16.53 -18.79 -2.23
N GLY A 3 -15.91 -19.00 -3.38
CA GLY A 3 -16.61 -19.23 -4.67
C GLY A 3 -17.08 -17.97 -5.39
N ASP A 4 -16.72 -16.78 -4.90
CA ASP A 4 -17.05 -15.50 -5.55
C ASP A 4 -16.06 -15.11 -6.68
N GLY A 5 -14.98 -15.87 -6.85
CA GLY A 5 -13.93 -15.63 -7.83
C GLY A 5 -12.89 -14.61 -7.37
N ILE A 6 -12.91 -14.23 -6.10
CA ILE A 6 -11.94 -13.32 -5.48
C ILE A 6 -11.06 -14.14 -4.53
N SER A 7 -9.76 -14.07 -4.71
CA SER A 7 -8.78 -14.91 -4.00
C SER A 7 -7.68 -14.08 -3.38
N GLY A 8 -7.95 -13.33 -2.32
CA GLY A 8 -6.93 -12.57 -1.62
C GLY A 8 -5.76 -13.48 -1.18
N LYS A 9 -4.53 -13.11 -1.53
CA LYS A 9 -3.31 -13.88 -1.25
C LYS A 9 -2.36 -13.07 -0.35
N ALA A 10 -1.82 -13.71 0.69
CA ALA A 10 -0.76 -13.15 1.50
C ALA A 10 0.57 -13.19 0.74
N ASN A 11 1.36 -12.10 0.76
CA ASN A 11 2.75 -12.16 0.36
C ASN A 11 3.61 -12.63 1.53
N ILE A 12 4.40 -13.66 1.34
CA ILE A 12 5.36 -14.19 2.34
C ILE A 12 6.75 -13.74 1.92
N VAL A 13 7.36 -12.88 2.73
CA VAL A 13 8.53 -12.11 2.38
C VAL A 13 9.66 -12.30 3.39
N TRP A 14 10.89 -12.03 2.97
CA TRP A 14 12.05 -12.11 3.83
C TRP A 14 12.05 -10.99 4.88
N HIS A 15 12.26 -11.36 6.14
CA HIS A 15 12.36 -10.44 7.27
C HIS A 15 13.81 -10.37 7.74
N ASN A 16 14.50 -9.30 7.42
CA ASN A 16 15.94 -9.17 7.67
C ASN A 16 16.30 -9.29 9.15
N GLU A 17 15.54 -8.66 10.05
CA GLU A 17 15.83 -8.72 11.50
C GLU A 17 15.65 -10.12 12.09
N LYS A 18 14.70 -10.91 11.55
CA LYS A 18 14.42 -12.27 12.04
C LYS A 18 15.24 -13.34 11.32
N ASN A 19 15.82 -13.00 10.19
CA ASN A 19 16.45 -13.93 9.28
C ASN A 19 15.54 -15.12 8.91
N ASP A 20 14.27 -14.83 8.64
CA ASP A 20 13.22 -15.81 8.35
C ASP A 20 12.10 -15.18 7.51
N TYR A 21 11.22 -15.99 6.98
CA TYR A 21 10.04 -15.52 6.24
C TYR A 21 8.92 -15.03 7.18
N SER A 22 8.26 -13.96 6.77
CA SER A 22 7.15 -13.35 7.51
C SER A 22 6.07 -12.83 6.56
N LEU A 23 4.90 -12.52 7.10
CA LEU A 23 3.82 -11.89 6.36
C LEU A 23 4.24 -10.47 5.93
N GLY A 24 4.27 -10.24 4.63
CA GLY A 24 4.43 -8.91 4.03
C GLY A 24 3.18 -8.05 4.24
N ARG A 25 3.38 -6.75 4.47
CA ARG A 25 2.30 -5.81 4.85
C ARG A 25 2.38 -4.47 4.15
N PHE A 26 3.59 -3.98 3.87
CA PHE A 26 3.87 -2.64 3.37
C PHE A 26 4.40 -2.70 1.94
N GLY A 27 4.37 -1.56 1.25
CA GLY A 27 4.64 -1.49 -0.18
C GLY A 27 3.43 -1.85 -1.03
N TRP A 28 3.49 -1.55 -2.32
CA TRP A 28 2.41 -1.80 -3.28
C TRP A 28 2.09 -3.29 -3.46
N LYS A 29 3.09 -4.15 -3.34
CA LYS A 29 2.97 -5.61 -3.44
C LYS A 29 3.13 -6.33 -2.09
N ALA A 30 2.94 -5.60 -0.97
CA ALA A 30 3.15 -6.14 0.37
C ALA A 30 4.52 -6.83 0.52
N SER A 31 5.58 -6.23 -0.01
CA SER A 31 6.94 -6.80 -0.04
C SER A 31 7.74 -6.56 1.24
N GLN A 32 7.25 -5.71 2.14
CA GLN A 32 7.92 -5.40 3.40
C GLN A 32 7.12 -5.87 4.63
N PRO A 33 7.75 -6.58 5.59
CA PRO A 33 7.04 -7.15 6.73
C PRO A 33 6.75 -6.15 7.86
N THR A 34 7.59 -5.10 8.00
CA THR A 34 7.52 -4.11 9.08
C THR A 34 7.76 -2.70 8.55
N VAL A 35 7.29 -1.68 9.30
CA VAL A 35 7.62 -0.27 9.01
C VAL A 35 9.14 -0.04 9.14
N TYR A 36 9.79 -0.76 10.06
CA TYR A 36 11.24 -0.67 10.26
C TYR A 36 11.99 -1.08 8.99
N GLN A 37 11.69 -2.27 8.45
CA GLN A 37 12.35 -2.75 7.24
C GLN A 37 11.97 -1.91 6.01
N GLN A 38 10.72 -1.47 5.88
CA GLN A 38 10.29 -0.55 4.81
C GLN A 38 11.07 0.77 4.84
N THR A 39 11.29 1.32 6.03
CA THR A 39 12.05 2.58 6.19
C THR A 39 13.54 2.37 5.88
N ALA A 40 14.13 1.29 6.38
CA ALA A 40 15.52 0.96 6.09
C ALA A 40 15.77 0.68 4.61
N ASP A 41 14.81 0.00 3.96
CA ASP A 41 14.82 -0.30 2.53
C ASP A 41 14.76 0.97 1.69
N ALA A 42 13.89 1.92 2.06
CA ALA A 42 13.78 3.22 1.37
C ALA A 42 15.06 4.05 1.51
N PHE A 43 15.69 4.10 2.69
CA PHE A 43 17.00 4.74 2.84
C PHE A 43 18.04 4.13 1.90
N PHE A 44 18.05 2.82 1.78
CA PHE A 44 19.04 2.12 0.97
C PHE A 44 18.75 2.17 -0.53
N HIS A 45 17.55 1.77 -0.97
CA HIS A 45 17.23 1.66 -2.40
C HIS A 45 16.84 2.98 -3.06
N ASP A 46 16.13 3.87 -2.35
CA ASP A 46 15.67 5.14 -2.92
C ASP A 46 16.72 6.27 -2.77
N MET A 47 17.51 6.25 -1.67
CA MET A 47 18.48 7.29 -1.35
C MET A 47 19.93 6.85 -1.47
N GLY A 48 20.20 5.54 -1.53
CA GLY A 48 21.55 4.99 -1.60
C GLY A 48 22.33 5.06 -0.27
N LEU A 49 21.61 5.12 0.87
CA LEU A 49 22.22 5.29 2.18
C LEU A 49 22.22 3.97 2.97
N SER A 50 23.41 3.53 3.37
CA SER A 50 23.58 2.36 4.22
C SER A 50 22.96 2.52 5.60
N ASN A 51 22.53 1.41 6.19
CA ASN A 51 21.95 1.35 7.52
C ASN A 51 22.10 -0.07 8.10
N LYS A 52 21.66 -0.28 9.33
CA LYS A 52 21.80 -1.55 10.05
C LYS A 52 21.23 -2.78 9.34
N LEU A 53 20.18 -2.63 8.54
CA LEU A 53 19.60 -3.76 7.79
C LEU A 53 20.23 -3.94 6.42
N PHE A 54 20.82 -2.88 5.86
CA PHE A 54 21.45 -2.81 4.55
C PHE A 54 22.83 -2.18 4.71
N GLU A 55 23.78 -2.98 5.14
CA GLU A 55 25.11 -2.53 5.58
C GLU A 55 26.04 -2.14 4.44
N ASN A 56 25.76 -2.62 3.22
CA ASN A 56 26.60 -2.28 2.07
C ASN A 56 26.46 -0.79 1.75
N PRO A 57 27.55 0.02 1.80
CA PRO A 57 27.48 1.46 1.52
C PRO A 57 27.16 1.78 0.06
N PHE A 58 27.09 0.78 -0.80
CA PHE A 58 26.85 0.97 -2.23
C PHE A 58 25.78 0.00 -2.73
N ASN A 59 24.69 0.54 -3.21
CA ASN A 59 23.67 -0.22 -3.94
C ASN A 59 24.12 -0.40 -5.42
N CYS A 60 25.34 -0.87 -5.61
CA CYS A 60 25.96 -1.03 -6.93
C CYS A 60 25.82 -2.46 -7.44
N THR A 61 25.60 -2.62 -8.73
CA THR A 61 25.73 -3.92 -9.39
C THR A 61 27.20 -4.30 -9.61
N ASP A 62 27.47 -5.59 -9.83
CA ASP A 62 28.81 -6.11 -10.05
C ASP A 62 29.55 -5.49 -11.25
N VAL A 63 28.83 -4.92 -12.20
CA VAL A 63 29.39 -4.28 -13.39
C VAL A 63 29.66 -2.78 -13.21
N GLN A 64 29.21 -2.17 -12.11
CA GLN A 64 29.39 -0.75 -11.81
C GLN A 64 30.68 -0.49 -11.01
N LEU A 65 31.83 -0.77 -11.61
CA LEU A 65 33.13 -0.72 -10.94
C LEU A 65 33.49 0.65 -10.34
N SER A 66 33.10 1.74 -11.00
CA SER A 66 33.30 3.11 -10.48
C SER A 66 32.44 3.39 -9.24
N CYS A 67 31.24 2.87 -9.19
CA CYS A 67 30.36 2.94 -8.03
C CYS A 67 30.96 2.14 -6.85
N GLN A 68 31.39 0.90 -7.10
CA GLN A 68 32.00 0.05 -6.06
C GLN A 68 33.32 0.62 -5.49
N SER A 69 34.06 1.42 -6.27
CA SER A 69 35.30 2.07 -5.85
C SER A 69 35.12 3.47 -5.29
N ALA A 70 33.87 3.95 -5.17
CA ALA A 70 33.59 5.27 -4.61
C ALA A 70 33.91 5.31 -3.10
N VAL A 71 34.12 6.52 -2.58
CA VAL A 71 34.34 6.71 -1.14
C VAL A 71 33.02 6.45 -0.41
N SER A 72 33.04 5.56 0.59
CA SER A 72 31.89 5.32 1.45
C SER A 72 31.58 6.53 2.34
N GLY A 73 30.29 6.83 2.51
CA GLY A 73 29.79 7.82 3.49
C GLY A 73 29.68 7.24 4.91
N ASN A 74 29.96 5.96 5.14
CA ASN A 74 29.88 5.32 6.45
C ASN A 74 30.77 6.04 7.47
N SER A 75 30.27 6.24 8.67
CA SER A 75 30.96 6.96 9.74
C SER A 75 30.71 6.32 11.11
N GLU A 76 31.76 6.22 11.91
CA GLU A 76 31.66 5.79 13.31
C GLU A 76 30.70 6.67 14.13
N SER A 77 30.52 7.94 13.73
CA SER A 77 29.56 8.85 14.34
C SER A 77 28.10 8.46 14.08
N TYR A 78 27.86 7.57 13.13
CA TYR A 78 26.56 7.04 12.73
C TYR A 78 26.52 5.51 12.84
N ASP A 79 27.11 4.97 13.91
CA ASP A 79 27.15 3.53 14.21
C ASP A 79 27.81 2.67 13.10
N GLY A 80 28.71 3.27 12.32
CA GLY A 80 29.39 2.59 11.20
C GLY A 80 28.60 2.60 9.88
N TYR A 81 27.49 3.32 9.80
CA TYR A 81 26.63 3.44 8.61
C TYR A 81 26.54 4.90 8.13
N GLU A 82 25.71 5.19 7.13
CA GLU A 82 25.34 6.54 6.70
C GLU A 82 24.08 7.04 7.42
N VAL A 83 23.19 6.11 7.81
CA VAL A 83 22.02 6.40 8.67
C VAL A 83 22.22 5.68 10.01
N SER A 84 22.31 6.44 11.12
CA SER A 84 22.45 5.85 12.45
C SER A 84 21.20 5.08 12.88
N ASN A 85 21.37 4.18 13.85
CA ASN A 85 20.24 3.44 14.44
C ASN A 85 19.19 4.38 15.02
N ASP A 86 19.63 5.43 15.75
CA ASP A 86 18.72 6.43 16.34
C ASP A 86 17.92 7.19 15.26
N GLN A 87 18.55 7.57 14.15
CA GLN A 87 17.86 8.24 13.04
C GLN A 87 16.82 7.33 12.41
N LEU A 88 17.17 6.06 12.15
CA LEU A 88 16.24 5.07 11.62
C LEU A 88 15.05 4.86 12.57
N ASP A 89 15.32 4.68 13.87
CA ASP A 89 14.29 4.49 14.90
C ASP A 89 13.33 5.69 15.00
N LEU A 90 13.86 6.92 14.91
CA LEU A 90 13.04 8.14 14.93
C LEU A 90 12.11 8.24 13.71
N VAL A 91 12.59 7.90 12.51
CA VAL A 91 11.75 7.90 11.30
C VAL A 91 10.69 6.81 11.38
N VAL A 92 11.05 5.63 11.87
CA VAL A 92 10.11 4.51 12.10
C VAL A 92 9.04 4.91 13.11
N PHE A 93 9.45 5.52 14.23
CA PHE A 93 8.52 6.03 15.25
C PHE A 93 7.55 7.05 14.66
N TYR A 94 8.08 8.07 13.97
CA TYR A 94 7.26 9.10 13.32
C TYR A 94 6.26 8.48 12.34
N SER A 95 6.71 7.62 11.43
CA SER A 95 5.87 6.97 10.43
C SER A 95 4.78 6.11 11.05
N SER A 96 5.10 5.40 12.15
CA SER A 96 4.16 4.55 12.87
C SER A 96 3.11 5.33 13.66
N GLN A 97 3.37 6.60 14.00
CA GLN A 97 2.47 7.45 14.80
C GLN A 97 1.62 8.40 13.95
N LEU A 98 1.79 8.39 12.62
CA LEU A 98 0.95 9.21 11.74
C LEU A 98 -0.52 8.80 11.85
N GLY A 99 -1.37 9.76 12.22
CA GLY A 99 -2.79 9.55 12.33
C GLY A 99 -3.47 9.54 10.96
N VAL A 100 -4.51 8.72 10.81
CA VAL A 100 -5.37 8.75 9.63
C VAL A 100 -6.43 9.84 9.76
N PRO A 101 -6.83 10.51 8.65
CA PRO A 101 -7.87 11.54 8.70
C PRO A 101 -9.21 10.97 9.16
N VAL A 102 -9.93 11.75 9.95
CA VAL A 102 -11.30 11.42 10.37
C VAL A 102 -12.21 11.38 9.14
N ARG A 103 -13.11 10.38 9.09
CA ARG A 103 -14.12 10.28 8.04
C ARG A 103 -15.00 11.52 8.02
N ARG A 104 -15.05 12.20 6.86
CA ARG A 104 -15.85 13.41 6.66
C ARG A 104 -17.30 13.08 6.35
N ASN A 105 -18.21 13.95 6.78
CA ASN A 105 -19.63 13.93 6.42
C ASN A 105 -20.32 12.56 6.59
N ALA A 106 -19.92 11.77 7.60
CA ALA A 106 -20.38 10.39 7.78
C ALA A 106 -21.92 10.24 7.92
N LYS A 107 -22.62 11.34 8.27
CA LYS A 107 -24.09 11.39 8.40
C LYS A 107 -24.80 11.96 7.17
N ASP A 108 -24.08 12.44 6.17
CA ASP A 108 -24.67 12.92 4.92
C ASP A 108 -25.37 11.78 4.19
N ILE A 109 -26.59 12.05 3.70
CA ILE A 109 -27.41 11.02 3.05
C ILE A 109 -26.74 10.42 1.80
N ASN A 110 -25.97 11.21 1.06
CA ASN A 110 -25.26 10.73 -0.11
C ASN A 110 -24.07 9.84 0.28
N VAL A 111 -23.39 10.17 1.39
CA VAL A 111 -22.30 9.33 1.94
C VAL A 111 -22.85 7.99 2.44
N VAL A 112 -24.02 8.00 3.09
CA VAL A 112 -24.70 6.76 3.53
C VAL A 112 -25.12 5.92 2.33
N LYS A 113 -25.79 6.50 1.34
CA LYS A 113 -26.16 5.81 0.09
C LYS A 113 -24.96 5.29 -0.68
N GLY A 114 -23.87 6.07 -0.76
CA GLY A 114 -22.61 5.63 -1.37
C GLY A 114 -22.03 4.40 -0.68
N LYS A 115 -22.08 4.35 0.65
CA LYS A 115 -21.69 3.16 1.41
C LYS A 115 -22.57 1.95 1.09
N GLU A 116 -23.88 2.11 1.01
CA GLU A 116 -24.81 1.03 0.64
C GLU A 116 -24.49 0.48 -0.76
N ILE A 117 -24.24 1.36 -1.74
CA ILE A 117 -23.84 0.97 -3.10
C ILE A 117 -22.52 0.21 -3.07
N PHE A 118 -21.51 0.72 -2.36
CA PHE A 118 -20.19 0.09 -2.21
C PHE A 118 -20.28 -1.38 -1.75
N PHE A 119 -21.13 -1.67 -0.77
CA PHE A 119 -21.39 -3.04 -0.32
C PHE A 119 -22.23 -3.83 -1.33
N LYS A 120 -23.24 -3.22 -1.91
CA LYS A 120 -24.16 -3.89 -2.85
C LYS A 120 -23.45 -4.38 -4.12
N ILE A 121 -22.50 -3.61 -4.64
CA ILE A 121 -21.76 -3.98 -5.86
C ILE A 121 -20.52 -4.84 -5.58
N GLY A 122 -20.18 -5.10 -4.31
CA GLY A 122 -19.14 -6.05 -3.92
C GLY A 122 -17.75 -5.47 -3.71
N CYS A 123 -17.57 -4.13 -3.67
CA CYS A 123 -16.25 -3.52 -3.39
C CYS A 123 -15.62 -4.01 -2.07
N ASN A 124 -16.48 -4.34 -1.09
CA ASN A 124 -16.05 -4.82 0.22
C ASN A 124 -15.43 -6.23 0.21
N SER A 125 -15.42 -6.94 -0.92
CA SER A 125 -14.75 -8.24 -1.04
C SER A 125 -13.23 -8.14 -0.93
N CYS A 126 -12.64 -7.02 -1.41
CA CYS A 126 -11.24 -6.66 -1.22
C CYS A 126 -11.11 -5.50 -0.21
N HIS A 127 -12.01 -4.52 -0.29
CA HIS A 127 -12.01 -3.35 0.59
C HIS A 127 -12.79 -3.62 1.89
N THR A 128 -12.28 -4.53 2.72
CA THR A 128 -12.83 -4.87 4.04
C THR A 128 -12.91 -3.63 4.94
N GLU A 129 -14.11 -3.34 5.45
CA GLU A 129 -14.38 -2.07 6.13
C GLU A 129 -13.57 -1.88 7.41
N ARG A 130 -13.47 -2.91 8.26
CA ARG A 130 -13.11 -2.74 9.67
C ARG A 130 -12.19 -3.83 10.18
N PHE A 131 -11.20 -3.42 10.99
CA PHE A 131 -10.39 -4.31 11.83
C PHE A 131 -10.27 -3.81 13.26
N VAL A 132 -9.78 -4.68 14.14
CA VAL A 132 -9.28 -4.32 15.47
C VAL A 132 -7.79 -4.64 15.48
N THR A 133 -6.96 -3.67 15.85
CA THR A 133 -5.52 -3.89 15.97
C THR A 133 -5.22 -4.86 17.11
N LYS A 134 -4.08 -5.56 17.03
CA LYS A 134 -3.70 -6.54 18.05
C LYS A 134 -3.61 -5.90 19.43
N ASN A 135 -3.83 -6.70 20.46
CA ASN A 135 -3.60 -6.30 21.86
C ASN A 135 -2.13 -6.03 22.14
N GLU A 136 -1.23 -6.80 21.48
CA GLU A 136 0.20 -6.65 21.61
C GLU A 136 0.70 -5.72 20.51
N SER A 137 1.15 -4.53 20.88
CA SER A 137 1.77 -3.57 19.98
C SER A 137 3.02 -3.00 20.65
N THR A 138 4.05 -2.70 19.87
CA THR A 138 5.25 -1.97 20.31
C THR A 138 4.88 -0.61 20.92
N HIS A 139 3.79 -0.02 20.43
CA HIS A 139 3.23 1.23 20.93
C HIS A 139 1.82 0.98 21.48
N GLN A 140 1.65 1.13 22.78
CA GLN A 140 0.39 0.82 23.48
C GLN A 140 -0.82 1.60 22.95
N ASN A 141 -0.62 2.83 22.48
CA ASN A 141 -1.66 3.66 21.87
C ASN A 141 -2.20 3.10 20.54
N LEU A 142 -1.48 2.16 19.91
CA LEU A 142 -1.91 1.47 18.69
C LEU A 142 -2.58 0.12 18.95
N ALA A 143 -2.59 -0.35 20.20
CA ALA A 143 -3.20 -1.61 20.60
C ALA A 143 -4.72 -1.48 20.74
N ASN A 144 -5.47 -2.54 20.38
CA ASN A 144 -6.93 -2.63 20.54
C ASN A 144 -7.72 -1.47 19.90
N GLN A 145 -7.17 -0.85 18.86
CA GLN A 145 -7.86 0.23 18.14
C GLN A 145 -8.81 -0.34 17.10
N ILE A 146 -10.02 0.20 17.04
CA ILE A 146 -10.93 -0.05 15.93
C ILE A 146 -10.51 0.87 14.78
N ILE A 147 -10.15 0.27 13.64
CA ILE A 147 -9.73 0.98 12.44
C ILE A 147 -10.65 0.66 11.27
N TYR A 148 -10.79 1.60 10.34
CA TYR A 148 -11.64 1.50 9.14
C TYR A 148 -10.82 1.72 7.88
N PRO A 149 -9.91 0.79 7.52
CA PRO A 149 -9.01 0.97 6.39
C PRO A 149 -9.72 0.82 5.04
N TYR A 150 -10.83 0.11 4.98
CA TYR A 150 -11.45 -0.31 3.71
C TYR A 150 -10.42 -1.01 2.81
N SER A 151 -9.81 -2.05 3.34
CA SER A 151 -8.78 -2.89 2.72
C SER A 151 -8.67 -4.19 3.49
N ASP A 152 -8.45 -5.29 2.82
CA ASP A 152 -8.06 -6.57 3.43
C ASP A 152 -6.54 -6.74 3.54
N PHE A 153 -5.77 -5.81 2.92
CA PHE A 153 -4.31 -5.83 2.83
C PHE A 153 -3.71 -7.05 2.10
N LEU A 154 -4.52 -7.78 1.36
CA LEU A 154 -4.11 -8.94 0.58
C LEU A 154 -3.74 -8.54 -0.86
N LEU A 155 -3.01 -9.41 -1.54
CA LEU A 155 -2.74 -9.31 -2.97
C LEU A 155 -3.93 -9.83 -3.75
N HIS A 156 -4.32 -9.09 -4.78
CA HIS A 156 -5.33 -9.49 -5.76
C HIS A 156 -4.80 -9.28 -7.17
N ASP A 157 -5.15 -10.19 -8.07
CA ASP A 157 -4.85 -10.03 -9.49
C ASP A 157 -5.75 -8.95 -10.09
N MET A 158 -5.16 -7.85 -10.48
CA MET A 158 -5.84 -6.69 -11.08
C MET A 158 -5.85 -6.72 -12.61
N GLY A 159 -5.36 -7.81 -13.20
CA GLY A 159 -5.33 -8.02 -14.65
C GLY A 159 -4.14 -7.39 -15.35
N GLU A 160 -3.99 -7.76 -16.62
CA GLU A 160 -2.85 -7.37 -17.46
C GLU A 160 -2.69 -5.85 -17.61
N GLN A 161 -3.79 -5.10 -17.64
CA GLN A 161 -3.76 -3.64 -17.82
C GLN A 161 -3.11 -2.88 -16.68
N LEU A 162 -3.08 -3.45 -15.47
CA LEU A 162 -2.41 -2.90 -14.30
C LEU A 162 -1.10 -3.64 -13.96
N SER A 163 -0.67 -4.57 -14.81
CA SER A 163 0.58 -5.30 -14.60
C SER A 163 1.79 -4.43 -14.90
N ASP A 164 2.81 -4.49 -14.03
CA ASP A 164 4.14 -3.94 -14.25
C ASP A 164 5.16 -5.00 -14.72
N GLY A 165 4.74 -6.27 -14.76
CA GLY A 165 5.60 -7.41 -15.11
C GLY A 165 6.64 -7.77 -14.06
N VAL A 166 6.69 -7.07 -12.91
CA VAL A 166 7.69 -7.27 -11.85
C VAL A 166 7.16 -8.21 -10.76
N TYR A 167 7.95 -9.21 -10.43
CA TYR A 167 7.65 -10.14 -9.33
C TYR A 167 8.33 -9.66 -8.05
N GLU A 168 7.59 -9.65 -6.94
CA GLU A 168 8.13 -9.36 -5.61
C GLU A 168 7.73 -10.49 -4.64
N PHE A 169 8.64 -11.41 -4.35
CA PHE A 169 8.38 -12.64 -3.59
C PHE A 169 7.25 -13.46 -4.23
N ASN A 170 6.10 -13.61 -3.55
CA ASN A 170 4.97 -14.36 -4.06
C ASN A 170 3.99 -13.51 -4.89
N ALA A 171 4.21 -12.21 -5.00
CA ALA A 171 3.40 -11.33 -5.83
C ALA A 171 3.86 -11.37 -7.28
N SER A 172 2.95 -11.63 -8.21
CA SER A 172 3.17 -11.53 -9.66
C SER A 172 3.13 -10.08 -10.15
N GLY A 173 3.42 -9.88 -11.44
CA GLY A 173 3.35 -8.56 -12.07
C GLY A 173 1.97 -7.91 -12.04
N SER A 174 0.89 -8.70 -12.05
CA SER A 174 -0.50 -8.20 -12.02
C SER A 174 -1.12 -8.17 -10.61
N GLU A 175 -0.43 -8.69 -9.61
CA GLU A 175 -0.96 -8.75 -8.24
C GLU A 175 -0.53 -7.55 -7.40
N TRP A 176 -1.52 -6.88 -6.83
CA TRP A 176 -1.34 -5.68 -6.02
C TRP A 176 -2.04 -5.81 -4.66
N ARG A 177 -1.39 -5.30 -3.61
CA ARG A 177 -2.01 -5.23 -2.30
C ARG A 177 -3.16 -4.21 -2.32
N THR A 178 -4.34 -4.60 -1.84
CA THR A 178 -5.44 -3.66 -1.65
C THR A 178 -4.99 -2.49 -0.78
N PRO A 179 -4.89 -1.27 -1.31
CA PRO A 179 -4.49 -0.11 -0.51
C PRO A 179 -5.64 0.33 0.40
N PRO A 180 -5.34 0.89 1.59
CA PRO A 180 -6.36 1.52 2.42
C PRO A 180 -7.02 2.71 1.71
N LEU A 181 -8.34 2.86 1.86
CA LEU A 181 -9.10 3.97 1.28
C LEU A 181 -9.27 5.16 2.25
N TRP A 182 -8.75 5.07 3.47
CA TRP A 182 -8.80 6.19 4.41
C TRP A 182 -8.03 7.40 3.87
N GLY A 183 -8.65 8.58 3.95
CA GLY A 183 -8.04 9.82 3.48
C GLY A 183 -7.99 10.01 1.97
N ILE A 184 -8.38 9.02 1.15
CA ILE A 184 -8.29 9.08 -0.32
C ILE A 184 -8.96 10.34 -0.93
N GLY A 185 -10.06 10.82 -0.35
CA GLY A 185 -10.73 12.05 -0.78
C GLY A 185 -10.00 13.34 -0.40
N LEU A 186 -8.83 13.27 0.24
CA LEU A 186 -7.98 14.42 0.58
C LEU A 186 -6.71 14.50 -0.29
N THR A 187 -6.50 13.54 -1.18
CA THR A 187 -5.27 13.44 -2.00
C THR A 187 -5.02 14.74 -2.77
N SER A 188 -6.04 15.32 -3.40
CA SER A 188 -5.92 16.58 -4.13
C SER A 188 -5.70 17.81 -3.25
N VAL A 189 -5.95 17.71 -1.94
CA VAL A 189 -5.66 18.79 -0.99
C VAL A 189 -4.20 18.76 -0.55
N VAL A 190 -3.60 17.56 -0.52
CA VAL A 190 -2.21 17.36 -0.09
C VAL A 190 -1.23 17.66 -1.22
N SER A 191 -1.56 17.27 -2.45
CA SER A 191 -0.70 17.47 -3.61
C SER A 191 -1.51 17.94 -4.82
N ALA A 192 -1.00 18.93 -5.55
CA ALA A 192 -1.58 19.37 -6.82
C ALA A 192 -1.31 18.34 -7.94
N GLU A 193 -0.20 17.61 -7.85
CA GLU A 193 0.21 16.54 -8.76
C GLU A 193 -0.08 15.19 -8.12
N TYR A 194 -1.35 14.83 -8.04
CA TYR A 194 -1.79 13.56 -7.47
C TYR A 194 -2.30 12.61 -8.56
N GLY A 195 -2.23 11.32 -8.27
CA GLY A 195 -2.83 10.26 -9.05
C GLY A 195 -3.27 9.12 -8.15
N PHE A 196 -4.12 8.26 -8.66
CA PHE A 196 -4.60 7.06 -8.00
C PHE A 196 -4.02 5.82 -8.68
N LEU A 197 -4.17 4.67 -8.05
CA LEU A 197 -3.52 3.39 -8.36
C LEU A 197 -2.01 3.42 -8.02
N HIS A 198 -1.32 2.31 -8.24
CA HIS A 198 0.10 2.15 -7.84
C HIS A 198 1.05 3.08 -8.62
N ASP A 199 0.68 3.48 -9.83
CA ASP A 199 1.51 4.27 -10.75
C ASP A 199 0.94 5.69 -11.03
N GLY A 200 -0.14 6.06 -10.34
CA GLY A 200 -0.73 7.39 -10.48
C GLY A 200 -1.47 7.66 -11.79
N ARG A 201 -1.70 6.63 -12.63
CA ARG A 201 -2.32 6.79 -13.95
C ARG A 201 -3.76 7.31 -13.93
N ALA A 202 -4.50 7.03 -12.88
CA ALA A 202 -5.87 7.49 -12.73
C ALA A 202 -5.92 8.87 -12.08
N ARG A 203 -6.56 9.83 -12.73
CA ARG A 203 -6.67 11.23 -12.30
C ARG A 203 -7.83 11.49 -11.35
N THR A 204 -8.82 10.61 -11.36
CA THR A 204 -10.00 10.67 -10.50
C THR A 204 -10.29 9.32 -9.86
N ILE A 205 -11.10 9.32 -8.80
CA ILE A 205 -11.56 8.06 -8.18
C ILE A 205 -12.40 7.25 -9.15
N GLU A 206 -13.23 7.90 -9.98
CA GLU A 206 -14.02 7.22 -11.01
C GLU A 206 -13.11 6.54 -12.04
N GLU A 207 -12.06 7.23 -12.49
CA GLU A 207 -11.08 6.65 -13.42
C GLU A 207 -10.35 5.46 -12.77
N ALA A 208 -9.99 5.56 -11.48
CA ALA A 208 -9.41 4.45 -10.75
C ALA A 208 -10.34 3.24 -10.66
N ILE A 209 -11.63 3.45 -10.43
CA ILE A 209 -12.65 2.38 -10.45
C ILE A 209 -12.73 1.72 -11.83
N LEU A 210 -12.68 2.50 -12.90
CA LEU A 210 -12.74 1.97 -14.27
C LEU A 210 -11.51 1.15 -14.68
N TRP A 211 -10.37 1.35 -14.00
CA TRP A 211 -9.17 0.53 -14.19
C TRP A 211 -9.20 -0.82 -13.45
N HIS A 212 -10.20 -1.08 -12.61
CA HIS A 212 -10.30 -2.35 -11.88
C HIS A 212 -10.61 -3.50 -12.84
N GLY A 213 -9.63 -4.37 -13.05
CA GLY A 213 -9.71 -5.56 -13.89
C GLY A 213 -9.49 -6.85 -13.09
N GLY A 214 -9.11 -7.94 -13.76
CA GLY A 214 -8.81 -9.21 -13.11
C GLY A 214 -9.94 -9.69 -12.18
N GLU A 215 -9.64 -9.93 -10.91
CA GLU A 215 -10.61 -10.36 -9.91
C GLU A 215 -11.74 -9.34 -9.69
N ALA A 216 -11.50 -8.05 -9.93
CA ALA A 216 -12.47 -6.98 -9.75
C ALA A 216 -13.38 -6.73 -10.97
N SER A 217 -13.22 -7.47 -12.08
CA SER A 217 -13.97 -7.25 -13.34
C SER A 217 -15.50 -7.28 -13.16
N ARG A 218 -16.01 -8.16 -12.29
CA ARG A 218 -17.45 -8.23 -12.00
C ARG A 218 -18.00 -6.95 -11.36
N VAL A 219 -17.20 -6.31 -10.51
CA VAL A 219 -17.57 -5.05 -9.86
C VAL A 219 -17.57 -3.92 -10.88
N LEU A 220 -16.60 -3.91 -11.79
CA LEU A 220 -16.52 -2.96 -12.90
C LEU A 220 -17.75 -3.05 -13.81
N GLU A 221 -18.20 -4.23 -14.17
CA GLU A 221 -19.43 -4.44 -14.97
C GLU A 221 -20.65 -3.87 -14.25
N ALA A 222 -20.79 -4.10 -12.94
CA ALA A 222 -21.89 -3.56 -12.13
C ALA A 222 -21.86 -2.03 -12.05
N VAL A 223 -20.69 -1.40 -11.94
CA VAL A 223 -20.52 0.06 -11.94
C VAL A 223 -20.88 0.64 -13.31
N SER A 224 -20.37 0.05 -14.38
CA SER A 224 -20.64 0.48 -15.77
C SER A 224 -22.14 0.46 -16.08
N TYR A 225 -22.83 -0.60 -15.65
CA TYR A 225 -24.29 -0.72 -15.85
C TYR A 225 -25.08 0.34 -15.07
N THR A 226 -24.69 0.64 -13.83
CA THR A 226 -25.36 1.67 -13.01
C THR A 226 -25.11 3.07 -13.55
N HIS A 227 -23.91 3.34 -14.08
CA HIS A 227 -23.56 4.62 -14.65
C HIS A 227 -24.29 4.90 -15.96
N LEU A 228 -24.36 3.91 -16.87
CA LEU A 228 -25.11 3.99 -18.12
C LEU A 228 -26.61 4.28 -17.86
N ARG A 229 -27.26 3.57 -16.91
CA ARG A 229 -28.65 3.84 -16.54
C ARG A 229 -28.87 5.23 -15.97
N ALA A 230 -27.93 5.78 -15.19
CA ALA A 230 -28.03 7.13 -14.66
C ALA A 230 -27.97 8.20 -15.75
N HIS A 231 -27.27 7.94 -16.87
CA HIS A 231 -27.25 8.81 -18.05
C HIS A 231 -28.51 8.70 -18.89
N GLU A 232 -29.06 7.50 -19.09
CA GLU A 232 -30.31 7.29 -19.84
C GLU A 232 -31.53 7.96 -19.18
N THR A 233 -31.58 8.00 -17.83
CA THR A 233 -32.69 8.65 -17.11
C THR A 233 -32.61 10.18 -17.07
N ARG A 234 -31.52 10.79 -17.54
CA ARG A 234 -31.37 12.25 -17.65
C ARG A 234 -31.78 12.79 -19.05
N CYS A 235 -32.09 11.93 -20.00
CA CYS A 235 -32.48 12.30 -21.37
C CYS A 235 -33.98 12.20 -21.65
N ASN A 236 -34.83 12.09 -20.61
CA ASN A 236 -36.29 12.15 -20.71
C ASN A 236 -36.87 13.29 -19.89
#